data_72a21c65f902ab5570b0f0a2a6148bb2
#
_entry.id   72a21c65f902ab5570b0f0a2a6148bb2
#
_cell.length_a   1.000
_cell.length_b   1.000
_cell.length_c   1.000
_cell.angle_alpha   90.00
_cell.angle_beta   90.00
_cell.angle_gamma   90.00
#
_symmetry.space_group_name_H-M   'P 1'
#
loop_
_entity.id
_entity.type
_entity.pdbx_description
1 polymer ?
#
loop_
_entity_poly.entity_id
_entity_poly.type
_entity_poly.pdbx_seq_one_letter_code
_entity_poly.pdbx_strand_id
1 'polypeptide(L)'
;TTNEMSYYLSWSTNGLINEYCNEADAIYEGKSIKVMPLEGAEKMIIEGESYEAFNTSGGCATMCETFENKVDNLSYKTIRYPGHLNHMKFLFNDLHLKKNKDVLEKLFDKEVPRTTNDVIIFFVKVIGEIEGILQEKTYLRKIYGDDRFSAIQRTTASGVCSCLEMYFKNQIPKNGFTKQESIVWEDFTANQFGSVYL
;
A
#
# COMPACT_ATOMS: atom_id res chain seq x y z
N THR A 1 -16.75 8.40 3.15
CA THR A 1 -16.25 9.51 4.01
C THR A 1 -17.26 10.63 4.02
N THR A 2 -17.34 11.39 5.14
CA THR A 2 -18.29 12.49 5.33
C THR A 2 -17.63 13.88 5.23
N ASN A 3 -16.32 13.94 4.91
CA ASN A 3 -15.60 15.19 4.74
C ASN A 3 -15.13 15.37 3.28
N GLU A 4 -14.97 16.62 2.86
CA GLU A 4 -14.56 16.98 1.50
C GLU A 4 -13.17 16.41 1.13
N MET A 5 -12.29 16.24 2.11
CA MET A 5 -10.97 15.65 1.92
C MET A 5 -11.04 14.15 1.55
N SER A 6 -12.21 13.53 1.74
CA SER A 6 -12.45 12.09 1.53
C SER A 6 -11.44 11.20 2.27
N TYR A 7 -11.00 11.66 3.48
CA TYR A 7 -9.98 10.98 4.26
C TYR A 7 -10.13 11.19 5.77
N TYR A 8 -9.83 10.15 6.52
CA TYR A 8 -9.65 10.15 7.97
C TYR A 8 -8.26 9.61 8.30
N LEU A 9 -7.58 10.25 9.23
CA LEU A 9 -6.25 9.82 9.65
C LEU A 9 -6.35 8.63 10.60
N SER A 10 -5.87 7.47 10.19
CA SER A 10 -5.89 6.22 10.97
C SER A 10 -4.50 5.73 11.38
N TRP A 11 -3.44 6.39 10.91
CA TRP A 11 -2.05 5.99 11.14
C TRP A 11 -1.10 7.20 11.24
N SER A 12 0.19 7.01 11.03
CA SER A 12 1.23 8.03 11.16
C SER A 12 1.05 9.18 10.16
N THR A 13 0.90 10.39 10.65
CA THR A 13 0.85 11.61 9.84
C THR A 13 2.14 11.81 9.04
N ASN A 14 3.29 11.64 9.69
CA ASN A 14 4.60 11.75 9.05
C ASN A 14 4.76 10.69 7.95
N GLY A 15 4.33 9.45 8.20
CA GLY A 15 4.31 8.38 7.21
C GLY A 15 3.48 8.76 5.98
N LEU A 16 2.27 9.25 6.17
CA LEU A 16 1.37 9.70 5.10
C LEU A 16 2.01 10.82 4.25
N ILE A 17 2.58 11.83 4.91
CA ILE A 17 3.24 12.94 4.23
C ILE A 17 4.43 12.44 3.40
N ASN A 18 5.23 11.53 3.96
CA ASN A 18 6.37 10.95 3.25
C ASN A 18 5.95 10.12 2.03
N GLU A 19 4.88 9.33 2.12
CA GLU A 19 4.32 8.61 0.97
C GLU A 19 3.96 9.55 -0.19
N TYR A 20 3.42 10.74 0.12
CA TYR A 20 2.99 11.73 -0.87
C TYR A 20 4.10 12.69 -1.34
N CYS A 21 5.26 12.65 -0.70
CA CYS A 21 6.41 13.51 -1.03
C CYS A 21 7.51 12.79 -1.78
N ASN A 22 7.75 11.51 -1.46
CA ASN A 22 8.89 10.77 -1.96
C ASN A 22 8.56 10.07 -3.28
N GLU A 23 9.56 9.97 -4.16
CA GLU A 23 9.45 9.17 -5.38
C GLU A 23 9.19 7.69 -5.05
N ALA A 24 8.42 7.03 -5.89
CA ALA A 24 8.13 5.60 -5.78
C ALA A 24 8.94 4.81 -6.80
N ASP A 25 9.23 3.55 -6.44
CA ASP A 25 9.83 2.59 -7.35
C ASP A 25 8.75 1.92 -8.20
N ALA A 26 9.06 1.68 -9.48
CA ALA A 26 8.23 0.94 -10.41
C ALA A 26 9.13 0.23 -11.44
N ILE A 27 8.56 -0.74 -12.18
CA ILE A 27 9.19 -1.29 -13.39
C ILE A 27 8.33 -0.87 -14.58
N TYR A 28 8.98 -0.38 -15.62
CA TYR A 28 8.37 -0.05 -16.90
C TYR A 28 9.25 -0.61 -18.03
N GLU A 29 8.64 -1.35 -18.95
CA GLU A 29 9.34 -2.04 -20.06
C GLU A 29 10.56 -2.85 -19.57
N GLY A 30 10.39 -3.57 -18.46
CA GLY A 30 11.40 -4.43 -17.86
C GLY A 30 12.47 -3.71 -17.01
N LYS A 31 12.46 -2.38 -16.92
CA LYS A 31 13.49 -1.59 -16.21
C LYS A 31 12.94 -0.90 -14.99
N SER A 32 13.73 -0.91 -13.93
CA SER A 32 13.43 -0.15 -12.72
C SER A 32 13.50 1.36 -12.99
N ILE A 33 12.44 2.07 -12.63
CA ILE A 33 12.30 3.52 -12.78
C ILE A 33 11.81 4.16 -11.48
N LYS A 34 11.99 5.48 -11.37
CA LYS A 34 11.31 6.29 -10.34
C LYS A 34 10.10 6.95 -10.95
N VAL A 35 8.98 6.92 -10.22
CA VAL A 35 7.74 7.61 -10.58
C VAL A 35 7.37 8.64 -9.52
N MET A 36 6.74 9.72 -9.96
CA MET A 36 6.35 10.80 -9.05
C MET A 36 5.15 10.39 -8.20
N PRO A 37 5.16 10.72 -6.89
CA PRO A 37 4.00 10.55 -6.05
C PRO A 37 2.84 11.44 -6.52
N LEU A 38 1.61 11.04 -6.21
CA LEU A 38 0.37 11.71 -6.60
C LEU A 38 0.12 11.75 -8.14
N GLU A 39 0.91 11.02 -8.92
CA GLU A 39 0.72 10.86 -10.36
C GLU A 39 0.22 9.45 -10.72
N GLY A 40 -0.01 9.17 -12.01
CA GLY A 40 -0.46 7.86 -12.48
C GLY A 40 -1.87 7.49 -11.99
N ALA A 41 -2.76 8.48 -11.92
CA ALA A 41 -4.11 8.30 -11.41
C ALA A 41 -4.95 7.33 -12.25
N GLU A 42 -5.65 6.42 -11.59
CA GLU A 42 -6.60 5.48 -12.17
C GLU A 42 -7.93 5.55 -11.41
N LYS A 43 -9.03 5.36 -12.13
CA LYS A 43 -10.34 5.12 -11.51
C LYS A 43 -10.56 3.64 -11.37
N MET A 44 -11.02 3.22 -10.19
CA MET A 44 -11.31 1.82 -9.90
C MET A 44 -12.74 1.67 -9.39
N ILE A 45 -13.36 0.55 -9.71
CA ILE A 45 -14.62 0.12 -9.10
C ILE A 45 -14.33 -1.19 -8.38
N ILE A 46 -14.52 -1.21 -7.07
CA ILE A 46 -14.31 -2.39 -6.23
C ILE A 46 -15.63 -2.69 -5.50
N GLU A 47 -16.24 -3.83 -5.81
CA GLU A 47 -17.51 -4.26 -5.22
C GLU A 47 -18.63 -3.19 -5.35
N GLY A 48 -18.67 -2.49 -6.50
CA GLY A 48 -19.67 -1.48 -6.80
C GLY A 48 -19.37 -0.08 -6.25
N GLU A 49 -18.33 0.09 -5.43
CA GLU A 49 -17.88 1.39 -4.95
C GLU A 49 -16.75 1.96 -5.81
N SER A 50 -16.80 3.28 -6.02
CA SER A 50 -15.79 4.01 -6.77
C SER A 50 -14.60 4.38 -5.88
N TYR A 51 -13.41 4.18 -6.42
CA TYR A 51 -12.13 4.57 -5.82
C TYR A 51 -11.24 5.23 -6.86
N GLU A 52 -10.21 5.90 -6.39
CA GLU A 52 -9.08 6.35 -7.18
C GLU A 52 -7.79 5.72 -6.65
N ALA A 53 -6.89 5.36 -7.55
CA ALA A 53 -5.56 4.84 -7.20
C ALA A 53 -4.49 5.69 -7.85
N PHE A 54 -3.39 5.94 -7.15
CA PHE A 54 -2.30 6.77 -7.64
C PHE A 54 -0.98 6.39 -6.97
N ASN A 55 0.14 6.78 -7.58
CA ASN A 55 1.47 6.45 -7.08
C ASN A 55 1.74 7.06 -5.71
N THR A 56 2.27 6.24 -4.80
CA THR A 56 2.87 6.68 -3.54
C THR A 56 4.13 5.87 -3.26
N SER A 57 5.05 6.41 -2.45
CA SER A 57 6.28 5.71 -2.11
C SER A 57 6.04 4.56 -1.11
N GLY A 58 7.02 3.65 -1.03
CA GLY A 58 7.14 2.65 0.03
C GLY A 58 6.51 1.29 -0.24
N GLY A 59 5.62 1.16 -1.24
CA GLY A 59 4.85 -0.08 -1.44
C GLY A 59 5.59 -1.22 -2.13
N CYS A 60 6.57 -0.95 -2.97
CA CYS A 60 7.29 -2.00 -3.72
C CYS A 60 8.40 -2.67 -2.92
N ALA A 61 8.95 -2.02 -1.88
CA ALA A 61 10.09 -2.52 -1.12
C ALA A 61 11.20 -3.08 -2.05
N THR A 62 11.55 -4.37 -1.94
CA THR A 62 12.60 -5.03 -2.76
C THR A 62 12.08 -5.59 -4.08
N MET A 63 10.79 -5.48 -4.37
CA MET A 63 10.19 -6.14 -5.55
C MET A 63 10.77 -5.64 -6.86
N CYS A 64 11.04 -4.34 -6.99
CA CYS A 64 11.63 -3.80 -8.22
C CYS A 64 13.01 -4.38 -8.50
N GLU A 65 13.86 -4.53 -7.48
CA GLU A 65 15.16 -5.20 -7.64
C GLU A 65 15.02 -6.68 -8.04
N THR A 66 14.07 -7.37 -7.44
CA THR A 66 13.87 -8.81 -7.64
C THR A 66 13.29 -9.13 -9.02
N PHE A 67 12.41 -8.27 -9.52
CA PHE A 67 11.65 -8.52 -10.75
C PHE A 67 12.12 -7.70 -11.95
N GLU A 68 13.15 -6.85 -11.81
CA GLU A 68 13.76 -6.17 -12.95
C GLU A 68 14.21 -7.18 -14.03
N ASN A 69 13.92 -6.88 -15.31
CA ASN A 69 14.10 -7.75 -16.47
C ASN A 69 13.34 -9.11 -16.41
N LYS A 70 12.41 -9.29 -15.47
CA LYS A 70 11.57 -10.50 -15.36
C LYS A 70 10.10 -10.22 -15.62
N VAL A 71 9.67 -8.98 -15.42
CA VAL A 71 8.33 -8.52 -15.72
C VAL A 71 8.40 -7.23 -16.53
N ASP A 72 7.45 -7.04 -17.43
CA ASP A 72 7.40 -5.80 -18.23
C ASP A 72 7.03 -4.59 -17.38
N ASN A 73 6.04 -4.75 -16.51
CA ASN A 73 5.55 -3.67 -15.68
C ASN A 73 5.26 -4.14 -14.25
N LEU A 74 5.64 -3.34 -13.27
CA LEU A 74 5.30 -3.50 -11.88
C LEU A 74 5.09 -2.12 -11.27
N SER A 75 3.95 -1.90 -10.62
CA SER A 75 3.66 -0.65 -9.93
C SER A 75 2.90 -0.90 -8.64
N TYR A 76 3.10 0.00 -7.69
CA TYR A 76 2.30 0.11 -6.49
C TYR A 76 1.52 1.42 -6.52
N LYS A 77 0.25 1.34 -6.15
CA LYS A 77 -0.61 2.51 -6.01
C LYS A 77 -1.40 2.44 -4.71
N THR A 78 -1.58 3.58 -4.08
CA THR A 78 -2.48 3.67 -2.93
C THR A 78 -3.90 3.90 -3.42
N ILE A 79 -4.87 3.21 -2.79
CA ILE A 79 -6.30 3.32 -3.11
C ILE A 79 -6.93 4.30 -2.12
N ARG A 80 -7.70 5.26 -2.63
CA ARG A 80 -8.42 6.27 -1.85
C ARG A 80 -9.83 6.49 -2.39
N TYR A 81 -10.69 7.13 -1.61
CA TYR A 81 -11.97 7.59 -2.10
C TYR A 81 -11.81 8.73 -3.10
N PRO A 82 -12.73 8.87 -4.09
CA PRO A 82 -12.63 9.89 -5.13
C PRO A 82 -12.57 11.31 -4.56
N GLY A 83 -11.67 12.12 -5.12
CA GLY A 83 -11.46 13.53 -4.72
C GLY A 83 -10.26 13.75 -3.80
N HIS A 84 -9.82 12.73 -3.06
CA HIS A 84 -8.67 12.85 -2.17
C HIS A 84 -7.40 13.30 -2.90
N LEU A 85 -7.10 12.69 -4.04
CA LEU A 85 -5.92 13.03 -4.84
C LEU A 85 -5.87 14.51 -5.22
N ASN A 86 -7.00 15.09 -5.64
CA ASN A 86 -7.03 16.50 -6.03
C ASN A 86 -6.74 17.43 -4.85
N HIS A 87 -7.27 17.12 -3.66
CA HIS A 87 -6.96 17.89 -2.46
C HIS A 87 -5.49 17.76 -2.05
N MET A 88 -4.92 16.56 -2.19
CA MET A 88 -3.49 16.37 -1.91
C MET A 88 -2.61 17.12 -2.94
N LYS A 89 -2.92 17.06 -4.23
CA LYS A 89 -2.20 17.85 -5.24
C LYS A 89 -2.26 19.35 -4.95
N PHE A 90 -3.42 19.86 -4.59
CA PHE A 90 -3.57 21.26 -4.19
C PHE A 90 -2.66 21.62 -3.01
N LEU A 91 -2.69 20.84 -1.92
CA LEU A 91 -1.87 21.13 -0.75
C LEU A 91 -0.37 20.98 -1.03
N PHE A 92 0.02 19.88 -1.67
CA PHE A 92 1.45 19.54 -1.81
C PHE A 92 2.11 20.28 -2.98
N ASN A 93 1.42 20.44 -4.09
CA ASN A 93 1.99 21.02 -5.32
C ASN A 93 1.65 22.51 -5.47
N ASP A 94 0.36 22.89 -5.43
CA ASP A 94 -0.06 24.27 -5.71
C ASP A 94 0.29 25.20 -4.55
N LEU A 95 0.04 24.79 -3.31
CA LEU A 95 0.48 25.53 -2.11
C LEU A 95 1.94 25.28 -1.74
N HIS A 96 2.65 24.38 -2.44
CA HIS A 96 4.05 24.04 -2.21
C HIS A 96 4.36 23.54 -0.79
N LEU A 97 3.38 23.01 -0.05
CA LEU A 97 3.55 22.61 1.35
C LEU A 97 4.49 21.40 1.53
N LYS A 98 4.79 20.65 0.47
CA LYS A 98 5.81 19.60 0.56
C LYS A 98 7.21 20.11 0.93
N LYS A 99 7.48 21.42 0.75
CA LYS A 99 8.70 22.07 1.19
C LYS A 99 8.69 22.40 2.69
N ASN A 100 7.52 22.33 3.34
CA ASN A 100 7.30 22.69 4.73
C ASN A 100 6.57 21.54 5.46
N LYS A 101 7.21 20.36 5.49
CA LYS A 101 6.60 19.15 6.06
C LYS A 101 6.14 19.33 7.51
N ASP A 102 6.87 20.08 8.31
CA ASP A 102 6.50 20.35 9.71
C ASP A 102 5.18 21.13 9.83
N VAL A 103 4.90 22.01 8.88
CA VAL A 103 3.62 22.75 8.83
C VAL A 103 2.49 21.81 8.45
N LEU A 104 2.72 20.94 7.46
CA LEU A 104 1.75 19.90 7.06
C LEU A 104 1.45 18.95 8.21
N GLU A 105 2.48 18.46 8.90
CA GLU A 105 2.33 17.51 10.01
C GLU A 105 1.48 18.11 11.12
N LYS A 106 1.79 19.33 11.54
CA LYS A 106 1.01 20.08 12.54
C LYS A 106 -0.43 20.33 12.09
N LEU A 107 -0.62 20.68 10.80
CA LEU A 107 -1.94 20.90 10.24
C LEU A 107 -2.76 19.60 10.23
N PHE A 108 -2.18 18.51 9.75
CA PHE A 108 -2.88 17.23 9.64
C PHE A 108 -3.18 16.64 11.02
N ASP A 109 -2.23 16.70 11.96
CA ASP A 109 -2.44 16.20 13.32
C ASP A 109 -3.55 16.94 14.05
N LYS A 110 -3.71 18.24 13.77
CA LYS A 110 -4.70 19.08 14.46
C LYS A 110 -6.07 19.07 13.78
N GLU A 111 -6.10 19.10 12.43
CA GLU A 111 -7.33 19.43 11.70
C GLU A 111 -7.90 18.23 10.92
N VAL A 112 -7.09 17.20 10.57
CA VAL A 112 -7.63 16.01 9.91
C VAL A 112 -8.28 15.10 10.94
N PRO A 113 -9.57 14.77 10.78
CA PRO A 113 -10.26 13.91 11.75
C PRO A 113 -9.63 12.51 11.78
N ARG A 114 -9.57 11.93 12.98
CA ARG A 114 -9.04 10.58 13.20
C ARG A 114 -10.16 9.56 13.32
N THR A 115 -9.86 8.32 12.93
CA THR A 115 -10.79 7.20 13.10
C THR A 115 -10.04 5.91 13.43
N THR A 116 -10.69 5.02 14.16
CA THR A 116 -10.31 3.62 14.31
C THR A 116 -11.24 2.69 13.51
N ASN A 117 -12.32 3.25 12.94
CA ASN A 117 -13.24 2.54 12.06
C ASN A 117 -12.80 2.76 10.60
N ASP A 118 -11.74 2.08 10.24
CA ASP A 118 -11.11 2.13 8.93
C ASP A 118 -11.26 0.81 8.17
N VAL A 119 -10.92 0.85 6.89
CA VAL A 119 -10.83 -0.34 6.02
C VAL A 119 -9.50 -0.33 5.28
N ILE A 120 -8.85 -1.47 5.23
CA ILE A 120 -7.70 -1.71 4.35
C ILE A 120 -8.18 -2.54 3.15
N ILE A 121 -7.88 -2.06 1.95
CA ILE A 121 -8.17 -2.75 0.70
C ILE A 121 -6.84 -3.23 0.11
N PHE A 122 -6.70 -4.55 0.02
CA PHE A 122 -5.65 -5.17 -0.76
C PHE A 122 -6.21 -5.56 -2.12
N PHE A 123 -5.65 -4.99 -3.17
CA PHE A 123 -5.94 -5.33 -4.54
C PHE A 123 -4.64 -5.64 -5.27
N VAL A 124 -4.45 -6.90 -5.64
CA VAL A 124 -3.28 -7.34 -6.41
C VAL A 124 -3.77 -7.94 -7.71
N LYS A 125 -3.23 -7.49 -8.82
CA LYS A 125 -3.52 -8.02 -10.15
C LYS A 125 -2.23 -8.40 -10.85
N VAL A 126 -2.17 -9.63 -11.35
CA VAL A 126 -1.06 -10.14 -12.14
C VAL A 126 -1.60 -10.60 -13.49
N ILE A 127 -0.98 -10.11 -14.55
CA ILE A 127 -1.29 -10.51 -15.92
C ILE A 127 -0.03 -11.13 -16.51
N GLY A 128 -0.16 -12.30 -17.10
CA GLY A 128 0.97 -13.00 -17.71
C GLY A 128 0.51 -14.12 -18.63
N GLU A 129 1.45 -14.70 -19.34
CA GLU A 129 1.21 -15.79 -20.26
C GLU A 129 1.63 -17.12 -19.61
N ILE A 130 0.73 -18.09 -19.65
CA ILE A 130 1.00 -19.47 -19.22
C ILE A 130 0.65 -20.38 -20.40
N GLU A 131 1.63 -21.13 -20.89
CA GLU A 131 1.48 -22.04 -22.02
C GLU A 131 0.89 -21.37 -23.29
N GLY A 132 1.30 -20.13 -23.57
CA GLY A 132 0.83 -19.35 -24.71
C GLY A 132 -0.57 -18.72 -24.53
N ILE A 133 -1.14 -18.81 -23.34
CA ILE A 133 -2.47 -18.25 -23.04
C ILE A 133 -2.31 -17.10 -22.05
N LEU A 134 -2.79 -15.90 -22.43
CA LEU A 134 -2.83 -14.74 -21.55
C LEU A 134 -3.83 -14.99 -20.41
N GLN A 135 -3.36 -14.86 -19.19
CA GLN A 135 -4.15 -15.05 -17.97
C GLN A 135 -4.06 -13.84 -17.05
N GLU A 136 -5.15 -13.57 -16.35
CA GLU A 136 -5.20 -12.59 -15.26
C GLU A 136 -5.53 -13.31 -13.95
N LYS A 137 -4.78 -13.00 -12.90
CA LYS A 137 -5.10 -13.41 -11.53
C LYS A 137 -5.26 -12.19 -10.66
N THR A 138 -6.34 -12.15 -9.90
CA THR A 138 -6.66 -11.04 -8.99
C THR A 138 -6.84 -11.56 -7.58
N TYR A 139 -6.24 -10.86 -6.62
CA TYR A 139 -6.49 -11.03 -5.20
C TYR A 139 -7.11 -9.73 -4.68
N LEU A 140 -8.27 -9.84 -4.06
CA LEU A 140 -8.98 -8.72 -3.44
C LEU A 140 -9.39 -9.10 -2.03
N ARG A 141 -9.06 -8.25 -1.06
CA ARG A 141 -9.54 -8.34 0.33
C ARG A 141 -9.84 -6.95 0.87
N LYS A 142 -11.00 -6.85 1.56
CA LYS A 142 -11.33 -5.72 2.43
C LYS A 142 -11.25 -6.20 3.88
N ILE A 143 -10.35 -5.60 4.65
CA ILE A 143 -10.13 -5.92 6.06
C ILE A 143 -10.59 -4.74 6.88
N TYR A 144 -11.51 -4.97 7.79
CA TYR A 144 -12.08 -3.96 8.68
C TYR A 144 -11.44 -4.02 10.05
N GLY A 145 -11.48 -2.90 10.77
CA GLY A 145 -11.21 -2.86 12.19
C GLY A 145 -12.20 -3.70 13.00
N ASP A 146 -11.85 -4.02 14.23
CA ASP A 146 -12.74 -4.66 15.21
C ASP A 146 -12.84 -3.80 16.49
N ASP A 147 -13.49 -4.31 17.53
CA ASP A 147 -13.69 -3.60 18.80
C ASP A 147 -12.39 -3.23 19.53
N ARG A 148 -11.28 -3.85 19.17
CA ARG A 148 -9.96 -3.66 19.82
C ARG A 148 -8.96 -2.93 18.96
N PHE A 149 -8.96 -3.17 17.64
CA PHE A 149 -7.94 -2.67 16.73
C PHE A 149 -8.53 -2.14 15.43
N SER A 150 -7.99 -1.04 14.94
CA SER A 150 -8.27 -0.55 13.59
C SER A 150 -7.75 -1.52 12.52
N ALA A 151 -8.26 -1.42 11.29
CA ALA A 151 -7.82 -2.28 10.18
C ALA A 151 -6.32 -2.11 9.90
N ILE A 152 -5.79 -0.89 9.94
CA ILE A 152 -4.37 -0.65 9.74
C ILE A 152 -3.51 -1.25 10.86
N GLN A 153 -3.96 -1.18 12.11
CA GLN A 153 -3.26 -1.81 13.22
C GLN A 153 -3.24 -3.33 13.09
N ARG A 154 -4.39 -3.93 12.76
CA ARG A 154 -4.51 -5.38 12.54
C ARG A 154 -3.59 -5.86 11.44
N THR A 155 -3.67 -5.24 10.27
CA THR A 155 -2.88 -5.69 9.11
C THR A 155 -1.39 -5.46 9.34
N THR A 156 -0.96 -4.31 9.81
CA THR A 156 0.47 -4.03 10.03
C THR A 156 1.07 -4.96 11.09
N ALA A 157 0.40 -5.12 12.23
CA ALA A 157 0.90 -5.99 13.29
C ALA A 157 0.88 -7.47 12.88
N SER A 158 -0.17 -7.92 12.20
CA SER A 158 -0.28 -9.30 11.74
C SER A 158 0.83 -9.69 10.77
N GLY A 159 1.21 -8.80 9.84
CA GLY A 159 2.31 -9.05 8.91
C GLY A 159 3.64 -9.30 9.63
N VAL A 160 3.98 -8.42 10.58
CA VAL A 160 5.20 -8.57 11.38
C VAL A 160 5.16 -9.82 12.26
N CYS A 161 4.04 -10.05 12.96
CA CYS A 161 3.91 -11.20 13.84
C CYS A 161 3.91 -12.53 13.07
N SER A 162 3.34 -12.56 11.86
CA SER A 162 3.39 -13.74 10.99
C SER A 162 4.84 -14.09 10.62
N CYS A 163 5.62 -13.12 10.16
CA CYS A 163 7.04 -13.33 9.87
C CYS A 163 7.84 -13.76 11.11
N LEU A 164 7.54 -13.19 12.28
CA LEU A 164 8.20 -13.56 13.53
C LEU A 164 7.89 -15.00 13.93
N GLU A 165 6.63 -15.43 13.79
CA GLU A 165 6.25 -16.82 14.04
C GLU A 165 6.95 -17.79 13.08
N MET A 166 7.00 -17.45 11.77
CA MET A 166 7.76 -18.23 10.77
C MET A 166 9.24 -18.32 11.13
N TYR A 167 9.83 -17.23 11.64
CA TYR A 167 11.22 -17.24 12.12
C TYR A 167 11.43 -18.24 13.26
N PHE A 168 10.56 -18.23 14.28
CA PHE A 168 10.66 -19.19 15.40
C PHE A 168 10.40 -20.63 14.97
N LYS A 169 9.54 -20.84 13.99
CA LYS A 169 9.26 -22.16 13.41
C LYS A 169 10.31 -22.66 12.40
N ASN A 170 11.39 -21.90 12.17
CA ASN A 170 12.44 -22.18 11.17
C ASN A 170 11.89 -22.31 9.73
N GLN A 171 10.84 -21.58 9.38
CA GLN A 171 10.24 -21.54 8.05
C GLN A 171 10.89 -20.45 7.16
N ILE A 172 11.63 -19.52 7.76
CA ILE A 172 12.44 -18.53 7.06
C ILE A 172 13.88 -18.53 7.58
N PRO A 173 14.87 -18.05 6.80
CA PRO A 173 16.28 -18.04 7.19
C PRO A 173 16.51 -17.31 8.51
N LYS A 174 17.44 -17.85 9.34
CA LYS A 174 17.84 -17.23 10.63
C LYS A 174 18.87 -16.14 10.49
N ASN A 175 19.57 -16.10 9.35
CA ASN A 175 20.64 -15.15 9.09
C ASN A 175 20.43 -14.47 7.75
N GLY A 176 20.93 -13.24 7.64
CA GLY A 176 20.85 -12.45 6.42
C GLY A 176 19.54 -11.68 6.29
N PHE A 177 19.30 -11.12 5.11
CA PHE A 177 18.10 -10.37 4.78
C PHE A 177 17.13 -11.24 4.00
N THR A 178 15.92 -11.42 4.52
CA THR A 178 14.84 -12.15 3.84
C THR A 178 13.95 -11.16 3.12
N LYS A 179 13.92 -11.23 1.80
CA LYS A 179 13.02 -10.41 0.98
C LYS A 179 11.58 -10.89 1.13
N GLN A 180 10.60 -9.97 1.19
CA GLN A 180 9.19 -10.30 1.34
C GLN A 180 8.67 -11.27 0.25
N GLU A 181 9.12 -11.08 -0.99
CA GLU A 181 8.73 -11.89 -2.15
C GLU A 181 9.35 -13.29 -2.17
N SER A 182 10.23 -13.62 -1.23
CA SER A 182 10.75 -14.97 -1.03
C SER A 182 9.95 -15.78 0.00
N ILE A 183 9.00 -15.13 0.70
CA ILE A 183 8.14 -15.80 1.69
C ILE A 183 7.01 -16.51 0.95
N VAL A 184 6.83 -17.80 1.25
CA VAL A 184 5.75 -18.60 0.67
C VAL A 184 4.42 -18.14 1.26
N TRP A 185 3.48 -17.75 0.40
CA TRP A 185 2.18 -17.20 0.80
C TRP A 185 1.36 -18.15 1.66
N GLU A 186 1.33 -19.42 1.31
CA GLU A 186 0.62 -20.47 2.02
C GLU A 186 1.14 -20.62 3.45
N ASP A 187 2.46 -20.61 3.64
CA ASP A 187 3.09 -20.69 4.97
C ASP A 187 2.83 -19.43 5.79
N PHE A 188 2.88 -18.25 5.12
CA PHE A 188 2.60 -16.97 5.75
C PHE A 188 1.15 -16.89 6.25
N THR A 189 0.18 -17.36 5.47
CA THR A 189 -1.24 -17.29 5.81
C THR A 189 -1.73 -18.45 6.70
N ALA A 190 -0.99 -19.55 6.74
CA ALA A 190 -1.34 -20.71 7.58
C ALA A 190 -1.17 -20.48 9.08
N ASN A 191 -0.43 -19.44 9.51
CA ASN A 191 -0.29 -19.13 10.92
C ASN A 191 -1.41 -18.22 11.44
N GLN A 192 -1.56 -18.16 12.78
CA GLN A 192 -2.65 -17.42 13.42
C GLN A 192 -2.69 -15.91 13.09
N PHE A 193 -1.54 -15.32 12.80
CA PHE A 193 -1.45 -13.89 12.46
C PHE A 193 -1.69 -13.66 10.95
N GLY A 194 -1.11 -14.49 10.09
CA GLY A 194 -1.26 -14.38 8.65
C GLY A 194 -2.66 -14.67 8.15
N SER A 195 -3.48 -15.40 8.91
CA SER A 195 -4.87 -15.71 8.56
C SER A 195 -5.75 -14.47 8.38
N VAL A 196 -5.36 -13.31 8.88
CA VAL A 196 -6.10 -12.05 8.68
C VAL A 196 -6.17 -11.64 7.21
N TYR A 197 -5.28 -12.15 6.38
CA TYR A 197 -5.24 -11.85 4.94
C TYR A 197 -6.05 -12.84 4.07
N LEU A 198 -6.63 -13.89 4.65
CA LEU A 198 -7.52 -14.85 3.97
C LEU A 198 -9.00 -14.36 4.02
#